data_38774e3932436fa3e6aded05d90c73ea
#
_entry.id   38774e3932436fa3e6aded05d90c73ea
#
_cell.length_a   1.000
_cell.length_b   1.000
_cell.length_c   1.000
_cell.angle_alpha   90.00
_cell.angle_beta   90.00
_cell.angle_gamma   90.00
#
_symmetry.space_group_name_H-M   'P 1'
#
loop_
_entity.id
_entity.type
_entity.pdbx_description
1 polymer ?
#
loop_
_entity_poly.entity_id
_entity_poly.type
_entity_poly.pdbx_seq_one_letter_code
_entity_poly.pdbx_strand_id
1 'polypeptide(L)'
;MSLLARLQEDMKTAMKTGQKARLSVLRMLISDVKNIDLAPKKRTEEETVAAYGKKLKKSIEEYEKLNKADEVAQLKKELAVVEEYLPKKASGADTERLVDEFLSKNSFTEKQFGAAMGAFMKAHGTQVDPAQANALLKKKLAAK
;
A
#
# COMPACT_ATOMS: atom_id res chain seq x y z
N MET A 1 8.88 -9.78 16.03
CA MET A 1 7.45 -9.74 16.33
C MET A 1 6.66 -9.81 15.03
N SER A 2 5.67 -10.69 14.94
CA SER A 2 4.81 -10.80 13.77
C SER A 2 3.91 -9.56 13.65
N LEU A 3 3.40 -9.31 12.44
CA LEU A 3 2.45 -8.21 12.21
C LEU A 3 1.18 -8.39 13.06
N LEU A 4 0.68 -9.62 13.16
CA LEU A 4 -0.47 -9.92 14.02
C LEU A 4 -0.21 -9.57 15.48
N ALA A 5 0.95 -9.93 16.02
CA ALA A 5 1.31 -9.62 17.40
C ALA A 5 1.37 -8.10 17.62
N ARG A 6 1.94 -7.36 16.66
CA ARG A 6 1.99 -5.91 16.70
C ARG A 6 0.59 -5.28 16.69
N LEU A 7 -0.28 -5.78 15.83
CA LEU A 7 -1.67 -5.32 15.77
C LEU A 7 -2.40 -5.55 17.09
N GLN A 8 -2.20 -6.72 17.71
CA GLN A 8 -2.82 -7.05 19.00
C GLN A 8 -2.33 -6.16 20.13
N GLU A 9 -1.04 -5.85 20.19
CA GLU A 9 -0.50 -4.94 21.19
C GLU A 9 -1.02 -3.52 21.02
N ASP A 10 -1.04 -3.03 19.77
CA ASP A 10 -1.54 -1.70 19.46
C ASP A 10 -3.04 -1.59 19.75
N MET A 11 -3.78 -2.68 19.55
CA MET A 11 -5.19 -2.75 19.94
C MET A 11 -5.36 -2.55 21.45
N LYS A 12 -4.56 -3.21 22.27
CA LYS A 12 -4.59 -3.05 23.73
C LYS A 12 -4.29 -1.61 24.13
N THR A 13 -3.30 -0.99 23.49
CA THR A 13 -2.93 0.41 23.73
C THR A 13 -4.08 1.34 23.36
N ALA A 14 -4.73 1.12 22.21
CA ALA A 14 -5.86 1.91 21.77
C ALA A 14 -7.05 1.80 22.74
N MET A 15 -7.29 0.63 23.29
CA MET A 15 -8.32 0.43 24.34
C MET A 15 -8.02 1.24 25.58
N LYS A 16 -6.78 1.21 26.05
CA LYS A 16 -6.35 1.94 27.25
C LYS A 16 -6.40 3.45 27.09
N THR A 17 -6.09 3.93 25.88
CA THR A 17 -6.04 5.37 25.60
C THR A 17 -7.36 5.93 25.04
N GLY A 18 -8.38 5.10 24.87
CA GLY A 18 -9.70 5.53 24.42
C GLY A 18 -9.77 5.93 22.95
N GLN A 19 -8.86 5.45 22.11
CA GLN A 19 -8.84 5.75 20.67
C GLN A 19 -9.80 4.83 19.91
N LYS A 20 -11.09 5.17 19.93
CA LYS A 20 -12.16 4.33 19.38
C LYS A 20 -12.01 4.05 17.87
N ALA A 21 -11.68 5.07 17.08
CA ALA A 21 -11.53 4.91 15.63
C ALA A 21 -10.37 3.97 15.29
N ARG A 22 -9.23 4.15 15.97
CA ARG A 22 -8.07 3.30 15.81
C ARG A 22 -8.37 1.86 16.24
N LEU A 23 -9.06 1.70 17.35
CA LEU A 23 -9.46 0.38 17.87
C LEU A 23 -10.33 -0.38 16.87
N SER A 24 -11.30 0.29 16.25
CA SER A 24 -12.18 -0.31 15.25
C SER A 24 -11.39 -0.86 14.05
N VAL A 25 -10.47 -0.07 13.51
CA VAL A 25 -9.61 -0.48 12.40
C VAL A 25 -8.73 -1.66 12.78
N LEU A 26 -8.10 -1.60 13.96
CA LEU A 26 -7.23 -2.68 14.44
C LEU A 26 -7.98 -3.99 14.61
N ARG A 27 -9.20 -3.95 15.10
CA ARG A 27 -10.06 -5.13 15.23
C ARG A 27 -10.36 -5.76 13.87
N MET A 28 -10.64 -4.94 12.87
CA MET A 28 -10.89 -5.42 11.50
C MET A 28 -9.64 -6.05 10.89
N LEU A 29 -8.49 -5.40 11.04
CA LEU A 29 -7.22 -5.91 10.53
C LEU A 29 -6.84 -7.24 11.20
N ILE A 30 -7.01 -7.34 12.51
CA ILE A 30 -6.74 -8.57 13.26
C ILE A 30 -7.64 -9.69 12.76
N SER A 31 -8.93 -9.42 12.57
CA SER A 31 -9.88 -10.39 12.05
C SER A 31 -9.46 -10.90 10.67
N ASP A 32 -9.12 -10.00 9.77
CA ASP A 32 -8.69 -10.36 8.41
C ASP A 32 -7.41 -11.18 8.42
N VAL A 33 -6.43 -10.80 9.24
CA VAL A 33 -5.15 -11.53 9.35
C VAL A 33 -5.36 -12.92 9.95
N LYS A 34 -6.21 -13.06 10.97
CA LYS A 34 -6.52 -14.36 11.56
C LYS A 34 -7.26 -15.29 10.59
N ASN A 35 -7.98 -14.74 9.65
CA ASN A 35 -8.76 -15.50 8.68
C ASN A 35 -8.02 -15.80 7.37
N ILE A 36 -6.72 -15.52 7.30
CA ILE A 36 -5.89 -15.79 6.10
C ILE A 36 -6.02 -17.25 5.66
N ASP A 37 -5.97 -18.18 6.59
CA ASP A 37 -6.04 -19.61 6.30
C ASP A 37 -7.40 -20.08 5.82
N LEU A 38 -8.46 -19.28 6.04
CA LEU A 38 -9.81 -19.57 5.59
C LEU A 38 -10.08 -19.03 4.18
N ALA A 39 -9.20 -18.19 3.66
CA ALA A 39 -9.36 -17.62 2.33
C ALA A 39 -9.01 -18.65 1.24
N PRO A 40 -9.68 -18.61 0.06
CA PRO A 40 -9.36 -19.50 -1.06
C PRO A 40 -7.92 -19.37 -1.54
N LYS A 41 -7.35 -18.17 -1.43
CA LYS A 41 -5.94 -17.89 -1.71
C LYS A 41 -5.25 -17.47 -0.41
N LYS A 42 -4.18 -18.17 -0.05
CA LYS A 42 -3.36 -17.76 1.09
C LYS A 42 -2.62 -16.47 0.74
N ARG A 43 -2.71 -15.49 1.63
CA ARG A 43 -2.01 -14.22 1.53
C ARG A 43 -1.07 -14.06 2.71
N THR A 44 -0.04 -13.25 2.55
CA THR A 44 0.79 -12.85 3.68
C THR A 44 0.01 -11.86 4.57
N GLU A 45 0.49 -11.65 5.79
CA GLU A 45 -0.11 -10.66 6.69
C GLU A 45 -0.07 -9.26 6.07
N GLU A 46 1.06 -8.88 5.44
CA GLU A 46 1.22 -7.59 4.76
C GLU A 46 0.27 -7.46 3.57
N GLU A 47 0.12 -8.51 2.77
CA GLU A 47 -0.82 -8.50 1.64
C GLU A 47 -2.26 -8.29 2.10
N THR A 48 -2.63 -8.90 3.22
CA THR A 48 -3.96 -8.77 3.80
C THR A 48 -4.21 -7.33 4.26
N VAL A 49 -3.25 -6.71 4.94
CA VAL A 49 -3.34 -5.31 5.37
C VAL A 49 -3.38 -4.38 4.16
N ALA A 50 -2.56 -4.64 3.14
CA ALA A 50 -2.55 -3.87 1.89
C ALA A 50 -3.88 -3.94 1.16
N ALA A 51 -4.52 -5.11 1.12
CA ALA A 51 -5.84 -5.29 0.50
C ALA A 51 -6.92 -4.47 1.24
N TYR A 52 -6.87 -4.42 2.56
CA TYR A 52 -7.76 -3.59 3.36
C TYR A 52 -7.55 -2.11 3.05
N GLY A 53 -6.31 -1.67 2.94
CA GLY A 53 -5.97 -0.29 2.56
C GLY A 53 -6.51 0.09 1.18
N LYS A 54 -6.40 -0.80 0.19
CA LYS A 54 -6.98 -0.58 -1.15
C LYS A 54 -8.50 -0.43 -1.10
N LYS A 55 -9.15 -1.24 -0.29
CA LYS A 55 -10.60 -1.19 -0.09
C LYS A 55 -11.03 0.16 0.47
N LEU A 56 -10.28 0.67 1.46
CA LEU A 56 -10.53 1.99 2.03
C LEU A 56 -10.34 3.10 1.00
N LYS A 57 -9.29 3.05 0.20
CA LYS A 57 -9.03 4.04 -0.86
C LYS A 57 -10.16 4.08 -1.87
N LYS A 58 -10.65 2.92 -2.28
CA LYS A 58 -11.79 2.82 -3.21
C LYS A 58 -13.05 3.43 -2.60
N SER A 59 -13.31 3.14 -1.33
CA SER A 59 -14.46 3.71 -0.62
C SER A 59 -14.35 5.23 -0.50
N ILE A 60 -13.16 5.76 -0.24
CA ILE A 60 -12.89 7.20 -0.20
C ILE A 60 -13.27 7.84 -1.54
N GLU A 61 -12.82 7.28 -2.66
CA GLU A 61 -13.14 7.79 -4.00
C GLU A 61 -14.64 7.79 -4.25
N GLU A 62 -15.34 6.72 -3.88
CA GLU A 62 -16.78 6.61 -4.03
C GLU A 62 -17.53 7.67 -3.22
N TYR A 63 -17.14 7.87 -1.96
CA TYR A 63 -17.77 8.88 -1.11
C TYR A 63 -17.42 10.31 -1.51
N GLU A 64 -16.25 10.55 -2.07
CA GLU A 64 -15.88 11.85 -2.64
C GLU A 64 -16.83 12.21 -3.80
N LYS A 65 -17.13 11.24 -4.67
CA LYS A 65 -18.08 11.43 -5.78
C LYS A 65 -19.49 11.72 -5.29
N LEU A 66 -19.86 11.21 -4.12
CA LEU A 66 -21.17 11.44 -3.51
C LEU A 66 -21.21 12.70 -2.62
N ASN A 67 -20.09 13.44 -2.56
CA ASN A 67 -19.95 14.66 -1.73
C ASN A 67 -20.23 14.42 -0.24
N LYS A 68 -19.84 13.26 0.27
CA LYS A 68 -20.00 12.90 1.69
C LYS A 68 -18.70 13.17 2.46
N ALA A 69 -18.45 14.43 2.75
CA ALA A 69 -17.20 14.91 3.35
C ALA A 69 -16.90 14.26 4.72
N ASP A 70 -17.91 14.04 5.56
CA ASP A 70 -17.74 13.46 6.89
C ASP A 70 -17.28 12.01 6.81
N GLU A 71 -17.88 11.22 5.92
CA GLU A 71 -17.49 9.83 5.67
C GLU A 71 -16.09 9.75 5.08
N VAL A 72 -15.74 10.64 4.17
CA VAL A 72 -14.40 10.73 3.57
C VAL A 72 -13.37 11.01 4.67
N ALA A 73 -13.63 11.96 5.55
CA ALA A 73 -12.71 12.29 6.66
C ALA A 73 -12.49 11.09 7.58
N GLN A 74 -13.55 10.36 7.91
CA GLN A 74 -13.48 9.16 8.75
C GLN A 74 -12.65 8.06 8.08
N LEU A 75 -12.91 7.81 6.80
CA LEU A 75 -12.18 6.79 6.03
C LEU A 75 -10.70 7.14 5.89
N LYS A 76 -10.37 8.41 5.71
CA LYS A 76 -8.97 8.88 5.66
C LYS A 76 -8.24 8.63 6.99
N LYS A 77 -8.92 8.81 8.12
CA LYS A 77 -8.37 8.49 9.45
C LYS A 77 -8.09 6.99 9.57
N GLU A 78 -9.03 6.15 9.11
CA GLU A 78 -8.86 4.71 9.11
C GLU A 78 -7.70 4.29 8.22
N LEU A 79 -7.58 4.88 7.03
CA LEU A 79 -6.48 4.61 6.11
C LEU A 79 -5.13 4.98 6.70
N ALA A 80 -5.05 6.10 7.41
CA ALA A 80 -3.82 6.51 8.08
C ALA A 80 -3.34 5.45 9.09
N VAL A 81 -4.26 4.85 9.83
CA VAL A 81 -3.94 3.76 10.76
C VAL A 81 -3.41 2.53 10.01
N VAL A 82 -4.05 2.15 8.92
CA VAL A 82 -3.62 1.02 8.08
C VAL A 82 -2.22 1.24 7.52
N GLU A 83 -1.95 2.45 7.05
CA GLU A 83 -0.65 2.81 6.45
C GLU A 83 0.51 2.70 7.43
N GLU A 84 0.27 2.81 8.73
CA GLU A 84 1.30 2.61 9.76
C GLU A 84 1.87 1.19 9.75
N TYR A 85 1.12 0.22 9.24
CA TYR A 85 1.51 -1.21 9.18
C TYR A 85 2.00 -1.63 7.80
N LEU A 86 1.96 -0.73 6.82
CA LEU A 86 2.46 -0.99 5.47
C LEU A 86 3.88 -0.42 5.33
N PRO A 87 4.70 -1.04 4.45
CA PRO A 87 6.00 -0.45 4.13
C PRO A 87 5.81 0.97 3.61
N LYS A 88 6.65 1.90 4.05
CA LYS A 88 6.63 3.26 3.52
C LYS A 88 7.02 3.23 2.05
N LYS A 89 6.23 3.87 1.21
CA LYS A 89 6.56 4.02 -0.19
C LYS A 89 7.81 4.91 -0.32
N ALA A 90 8.66 4.58 -1.29
CA ALA A 90 9.86 5.33 -1.57
C ALA A 90 9.50 6.78 -1.97
N SER A 91 10.34 7.74 -1.55
CA SER A 91 10.25 9.13 -2.02
C SER A 91 10.51 9.22 -3.51
N GLY A 92 10.27 10.39 -4.12
CA GLY A 92 10.59 10.62 -5.52
C GLY A 92 12.05 10.32 -5.86
N ALA A 93 12.97 10.77 -5.00
CA ALA A 93 14.42 10.53 -5.17
C ALA A 93 14.76 9.04 -5.05
N ASP A 94 14.15 8.34 -4.08
CA ASP A 94 14.37 6.90 -3.88
C ASP A 94 13.78 6.09 -5.03
N THR A 95 12.61 6.47 -5.53
CA THR A 95 11.98 5.84 -6.69
C THR A 95 12.86 5.99 -7.92
N GLU A 96 13.41 7.18 -8.15
CA GLU A 96 14.33 7.44 -9.25
C GLU A 96 15.58 6.55 -9.17
N ARG A 97 16.15 6.42 -7.98
CA ARG A 97 17.31 5.54 -7.75
C ARG A 97 16.97 4.08 -8.06
N LEU A 98 15.82 3.60 -7.62
CA LEU A 98 15.38 2.23 -7.92
C LEU A 98 15.20 2.01 -9.42
N VAL A 99 14.63 2.99 -10.14
CA VAL A 99 14.49 2.95 -11.60
C VAL A 99 15.85 2.89 -12.28
N ASP A 100 16.79 3.75 -11.85
CA ASP A 100 18.15 3.79 -12.40
C ASP A 100 18.88 2.46 -12.20
N GLU A 101 18.82 1.89 -11.00
CA GLU A 101 19.41 0.59 -10.69
C GLU A 101 18.79 -0.52 -11.55
N PHE A 102 17.48 -0.50 -11.70
CA PHE A 102 16.76 -1.49 -12.53
C PHE A 102 17.19 -1.41 -13.97
N LEU A 103 17.28 -0.22 -14.54
CA LEU A 103 17.69 -0.01 -15.93
C LEU A 103 19.18 -0.30 -16.16
N SER A 104 20.02 -0.19 -15.12
CA SER A 104 21.43 -0.56 -15.23
C SER A 104 21.63 -2.07 -15.33
N LYS A 105 20.72 -2.85 -14.74
CA LYS A 105 20.77 -4.32 -14.73
C LYS A 105 19.97 -4.96 -15.87
N ASN A 106 19.05 -4.22 -16.46
CA ASN A 106 18.13 -4.72 -17.48
C ASN A 106 18.10 -3.78 -18.67
N SER A 107 18.39 -4.29 -19.86
CA SER A 107 18.38 -3.49 -21.10
C SER A 107 16.99 -3.49 -21.70
N PHE A 108 16.31 -2.35 -21.59
CA PHE A 108 15.00 -2.14 -22.23
C PHE A 108 15.08 -0.93 -23.17
N THR A 109 14.30 -0.96 -24.24
CA THR A 109 14.12 0.18 -25.14
C THR A 109 12.82 0.88 -24.83
N GLU A 110 12.62 2.09 -25.39
CA GLU A 110 11.38 2.84 -25.24
C GLU A 110 10.16 2.02 -25.70
N LYS A 111 10.32 1.23 -26.76
CA LYS A 111 9.27 0.35 -27.28
C LYS A 111 8.89 -0.78 -26.33
N GLN A 112 9.77 -1.11 -25.41
CA GLN A 112 9.58 -2.15 -24.40
C GLN A 112 9.08 -1.60 -23.06
N PHE A 113 8.57 -0.38 -23.05
CA PHE A 113 8.11 0.29 -21.82
C PHE A 113 7.12 -0.57 -21.02
N GLY A 114 6.15 -1.20 -21.68
CA GLY A 114 5.18 -2.06 -21.00
C GLY A 114 5.83 -3.23 -20.28
N ALA A 115 6.77 -3.91 -20.94
CA ALA A 115 7.53 -5.03 -20.37
C ALA A 115 8.43 -4.55 -19.22
N ALA A 116 9.09 -3.40 -19.39
CA ALA A 116 9.95 -2.81 -18.37
C ALA A 116 9.15 -2.42 -17.13
N MET A 117 8.01 -1.77 -17.32
CA MET A 117 7.12 -1.39 -16.23
C MET A 117 6.58 -2.59 -15.46
N GLY A 118 6.16 -3.63 -16.17
CA GLY A 118 5.70 -4.89 -15.56
C GLY A 118 6.78 -5.53 -14.71
N ALA A 119 8.01 -5.65 -15.24
CA ALA A 119 9.13 -6.23 -14.52
C ALA A 119 9.54 -5.38 -13.30
N PHE A 120 9.56 -4.05 -13.46
CA PHE A 120 9.88 -3.13 -12.37
C PHE A 120 8.85 -3.23 -11.23
N MET A 121 7.56 -3.22 -11.57
CA MET A 121 6.49 -3.34 -10.57
C MET A 121 6.48 -4.68 -9.87
N LYS A 122 6.87 -5.76 -10.55
CA LYS A 122 7.00 -7.08 -9.92
C LYS A 122 8.12 -7.08 -8.87
N ALA A 123 9.21 -6.38 -9.13
CA ALA A 123 10.35 -6.30 -8.22
C ALA A 123 10.15 -5.29 -7.09
N HIS A 124 9.53 -4.14 -7.37
CA HIS A 124 9.47 -2.99 -6.45
C HIS A 124 8.08 -2.40 -6.23
N GLY A 125 7.02 -3.05 -6.70
CA GLY A 125 5.66 -2.51 -6.69
C GLY A 125 5.11 -2.14 -5.33
N THR A 126 5.56 -2.81 -4.26
CA THR A 126 5.13 -2.51 -2.89
C THR A 126 5.87 -1.32 -2.28
N GLN A 127 6.98 -0.90 -2.89
CA GLN A 127 7.88 0.14 -2.36
C GLN A 127 7.67 1.50 -3.01
N VAL A 128 7.01 1.55 -4.16
CA VAL A 128 6.90 2.76 -4.98
C VAL A 128 5.45 3.10 -5.30
N ASP A 129 5.21 4.39 -5.58
CA ASP A 129 3.94 4.84 -6.15
C ASP A 129 3.91 4.48 -7.63
N PRO A 130 2.93 3.68 -8.10
CA PRO A 130 2.86 3.27 -9.51
C PRO A 130 2.86 4.43 -10.51
N ALA A 131 2.15 5.50 -10.22
CA ALA A 131 2.09 6.68 -11.10
C ALA A 131 3.46 7.36 -11.23
N GLN A 132 4.17 7.50 -10.13
CA GLN A 132 5.50 8.09 -10.08
C GLN A 132 6.53 7.21 -10.77
N ALA A 133 6.49 5.89 -10.52
CA ALA A 133 7.36 4.93 -11.17
C ALA A 133 7.16 4.91 -12.69
N ASN A 134 5.90 4.96 -13.13
CA ASN A 134 5.53 5.03 -14.54
C ASN A 134 6.15 6.25 -15.22
N ALA A 135 5.97 7.43 -14.65
CA ALA A 135 6.50 8.68 -15.20
C ALA A 135 8.04 8.67 -15.29
N LEU A 136 8.70 8.20 -14.24
CA LEU A 136 10.16 8.12 -14.19
C LEU A 136 10.72 7.10 -15.18
N LEU A 137 10.14 5.93 -15.25
CA LEU A 137 10.59 4.87 -16.14
C LEU A 137 10.44 5.30 -17.60
N LYS A 138 9.30 5.90 -17.95
CA LYS A 138 9.05 6.43 -19.29
C LYS A 138 10.08 7.51 -19.68
N LYS A 139 10.34 8.44 -18.77
CA LYS A 139 11.32 9.51 -18.97
C LYS A 139 12.73 8.97 -19.17
N LYS A 140 13.14 8.01 -18.36
CA LYS A 140 14.48 7.40 -18.43
C LYS A 140 14.68 6.57 -19.70
N LEU A 141 13.67 5.83 -20.13
CA LEU A 141 13.73 5.06 -21.38
C LEU A 141 13.77 5.97 -22.60
N ALA A 142 13.04 7.08 -22.58
CA ALA A 142 13.05 8.05 -23.68
C ALA A 142 14.39 8.78 -23.79
N ALA A 143 15.12 8.90 -22.69
CA ALA A 143 16.44 9.57 -22.66
C ALA A 143 17.60 8.69 -23.11
N LYS A 144 17.39 7.38 -23.30
CA LYS A 144 18.42 6.45 -23.77
C LYS A 144 18.65 6.50 -25.27
#